data_0ac4f4c6f6c661214453a7b2ce7b6f11
#
_entry.id   0ac4f4c6f6c661214453a7b2ce7b6f11
#
_cell.length_a   1.000
_cell.length_b   1.000
_cell.length_c   1.000
_cell.angle_alpha   90.00
_cell.angle_beta   90.00
_cell.angle_gamma   90.00
#
_symmetry.space_group_name_H-M   'P 1'
#
loop_
_entity.id
_entity.type
_entity.pdbx_description
1 polymer ?
#
loop_
_entity_poly.entity_id
_entity_poly.type
_entity_poly.pdbx_seq_one_letter_code
_entity_poly.pdbx_strand_id
1 'polypeptide(L)'
;MSVQKTLLTALLAILTKGAVAQALPPSPRQLFPGLFEAVQLGRVYPDGKTFVDAVPKAPAATIRAAYQAQHTQTGFDLKAFTQNYFEAPAAATDAYRSNVAAGLRAHLDTLWTVLQRRPDAQPAPETSLLPLPRPYLVPGGRFREVYYWDSYFTMLGLVEAHRAPLVRDMVDNFAYLIGRYGFVPNGNRTYYLTRSQPPFFSRMVELLARSQGDTVRGRYQAPLLREYRYWMAGAATLKPGTAAGPVVRLPSGEVLNRYWDASDQPREESYAEDVNAAKLSTQKPAVFYRNVRAAAASGWDFSSRWFGPAGTLATIQTTDLVAVDLNCLLYGLEQTIARGYQQQGKKTLAQEFQQKAARRRQVLLRLCWDARTGWFDDYNWRQGRRSTHRTLAGVYPLTLGLATPAQARQVAAGLQRDFLRPGGLVTTLPRTGQQWDAPNAWAPLQWMAISGLARYNQPALADTVARRWTGLNRRVFTQTGKLLEKYDVVNPNAAAGGGEYPLQDGFGWTNGVLLWLLNHYPITAK
;
A
#
# COMPACT_ATOMS: atom_id res chain seq x y z
N MET A 1 -43.97 34.35 47.45
CA MET A 1 -42.58 33.87 47.34
C MET A 1 -42.64 32.40 46.96
N SER A 2 -42.07 32.00 45.88
CA SER A 2 -41.88 30.68 45.33
C SER A 2 -42.52 30.46 43.95
N VAL A 3 -41.92 31.09 42.93
CA VAL A 3 -42.08 30.72 41.55
C VAL A 3 -40.69 30.93 40.90
N GLN A 4 -39.77 29.99 41.10
CA GLN A 4 -38.48 29.97 40.40
C GLN A 4 -37.69 28.69 40.75
N LYS A 5 -38.21 27.52 40.35
CA LYS A 5 -37.44 26.25 40.35
C LYS A 5 -38.06 25.20 39.42
N THR A 6 -38.45 25.54 38.22
CA THR A 6 -38.92 24.52 37.26
C THR A 6 -38.61 24.90 35.81
N LEU A 7 -37.34 25.20 35.53
CA LEU A 7 -36.89 25.48 34.15
C LEU A 7 -35.42 25.16 33.94
N LEU A 8 -34.95 23.96 34.37
CA LEU A 8 -33.58 23.52 34.06
C LEU A 8 -33.43 22.00 33.93
N THR A 9 -34.41 21.31 33.37
CA THR A 9 -34.33 19.86 33.14
C THR A 9 -34.88 19.42 31.77
N ALA A 10 -34.87 20.30 30.79
CA ALA A 10 -35.41 19.97 29.45
C ALA A 10 -34.43 20.32 28.31
N LEU A 11 -33.11 20.14 28.48
CA LEU A 11 -32.16 20.40 27.38
C LEU A 11 -30.93 19.50 27.42
N LEU A 12 -31.11 18.18 27.58
CA LEU A 12 -30.00 17.22 27.39
C LEU A 12 -30.49 15.86 26.89
N ALA A 13 -31.40 15.88 25.93
CA ALA A 13 -31.84 14.70 25.17
C ALA A 13 -31.73 14.97 23.67
N ILE A 14 -30.57 15.46 23.23
CA ILE A 14 -30.25 15.58 21.79
C ILE A 14 -29.23 14.51 21.43
N LEU A 15 -29.77 13.41 20.89
CA LEU A 15 -29.21 12.61 19.80
C LEU A 15 -27.78 12.05 19.98
N THR A 16 -27.65 11.02 20.77
CA THR A 16 -26.80 9.91 20.36
C THR A 16 -27.60 9.02 19.38
N LYS A 17 -27.82 9.45 18.15
CA LYS A 17 -28.00 8.50 17.07
C LYS A 17 -26.69 7.73 16.99
N GLY A 18 -26.65 6.59 17.65
CA GLY A 18 -25.60 5.60 17.47
C GLY A 18 -25.53 5.34 15.96
N ALA A 19 -24.41 5.73 15.33
CA ALA A 19 -24.12 5.26 14.00
C ALA A 19 -24.11 3.73 14.11
N VAL A 20 -25.16 3.07 13.66
CA VAL A 20 -25.16 1.62 13.43
C VAL A 20 -23.95 1.38 12.55
N ALA A 21 -22.94 0.71 13.09
CA ALA A 21 -21.76 0.34 12.32
C ALA A 21 -22.29 -0.49 11.15
N GLN A 22 -22.25 0.08 9.95
CA GLN A 22 -22.70 -0.61 8.75
C GLN A 22 -21.86 -1.86 8.61
N ALA A 23 -22.51 -3.04 8.62
CA ALA A 23 -21.82 -4.31 8.45
C ALA A 23 -20.97 -4.24 7.16
N LEU A 24 -19.73 -4.70 7.24
CA LEU A 24 -18.86 -4.76 6.07
C LEU A 24 -19.46 -5.74 5.05
N PRO A 25 -19.39 -5.42 3.75
CA PRO A 25 -19.84 -6.36 2.73
C PRO A 25 -19.02 -7.64 2.80
N PRO A 26 -19.66 -8.81 2.64
CA PRO A 26 -19.00 -10.09 2.77
C PRO A 26 -17.95 -10.31 1.66
N SER A 27 -16.90 -11.04 2.00
CA SER A 27 -15.86 -11.46 1.05
C SER A 27 -16.31 -12.71 0.26
N PRO A 28 -15.65 -13.04 -0.86
CA PRO A 28 -15.93 -14.25 -1.63
C PRO A 28 -15.90 -15.53 -0.78
N ARG A 29 -14.97 -15.66 0.15
CA ARG A 29 -14.91 -16.79 1.08
C ARG A 29 -16.13 -16.87 1.99
N GLN A 30 -16.62 -15.74 2.46
CA GLN A 30 -17.81 -15.66 3.30
C GLN A 30 -19.09 -15.93 2.49
N LEU A 31 -19.12 -15.52 1.21
CA LEU A 31 -20.24 -15.78 0.31
C LEU A 31 -20.34 -17.24 -0.11
N PHE A 32 -19.21 -17.92 -0.34
CA PHE A 32 -19.15 -19.25 -0.93
C PHE A 32 -18.33 -20.25 -0.09
N PRO A 33 -18.67 -20.45 1.21
CA PRO A 33 -17.92 -21.37 2.07
C PRO A 33 -17.94 -22.79 1.51
N GLY A 34 -16.81 -23.48 1.59
CA GLY A 34 -16.60 -24.82 1.02
C GLY A 34 -16.27 -24.81 -0.47
N LEU A 35 -17.08 -24.12 -1.29
CA LEU A 35 -16.78 -23.92 -2.70
C LEU A 35 -15.50 -23.08 -2.89
N PHE A 36 -15.34 -22.02 -2.11
CA PHE A 36 -14.16 -21.17 -2.16
C PHE A 36 -12.88 -21.96 -1.92
N GLU A 37 -12.84 -22.73 -0.83
CA GLU A 37 -11.70 -23.56 -0.48
C GLU A 37 -11.41 -24.62 -1.56
N ALA A 38 -12.45 -25.27 -2.08
CA ALA A 38 -12.32 -26.28 -3.14
C ALA A 38 -11.68 -25.67 -4.40
N VAL A 39 -12.15 -24.49 -4.85
CA VAL A 39 -11.63 -23.81 -6.05
C VAL A 39 -10.18 -23.39 -5.86
N GLN A 40 -9.85 -22.77 -4.71
CA GLN A 40 -8.51 -22.25 -4.44
C GLN A 40 -7.48 -23.38 -4.25
N LEU A 41 -7.80 -24.40 -3.45
CA LEU A 41 -6.90 -25.52 -3.20
C LEU A 41 -6.82 -26.48 -4.40
N GLY A 42 -7.92 -26.62 -5.14
CA GLY A 42 -7.98 -27.39 -6.39
C GLY A 42 -7.30 -26.70 -7.58
N ARG A 43 -6.83 -25.45 -7.41
CA ARG A 43 -6.17 -24.65 -8.45
C ARG A 43 -6.97 -24.62 -9.77
N VAL A 44 -8.28 -24.42 -9.66
CA VAL A 44 -9.19 -24.36 -10.82
C VAL A 44 -8.78 -23.25 -11.79
N TYR A 45 -8.24 -22.17 -11.26
CA TYR A 45 -7.67 -21.05 -12.00
C TYR A 45 -6.15 -20.99 -11.86
N PRO A 46 -5.44 -20.31 -12.81
CA PRO A 46 -3.97 -20.21 -12.79
C PRO A 46 -3.42 -19.49 -11.55
N ASP A 47 -4.21 -18.63 -10.95
CA ASP A 47 -3.87 -17.88 -9.73
C ASP A 47 -5.09 -17.70 -8.82
N GLY A 48 -4.83 -17.47 -7.51
CA GLY A 48 -5.88 -17.32 -6.51
C GLY A 48 -6.74 -16.06 -6.69
N LYS A 49 -6.21 -15.01 -7.35
CA LYS A 49 -6.93 -13.74 -7.53
C LYS A 49 -8.05 -13.82 -8.56
N THR A 50 -7.92 -14.66 -9.57
CA THR A 50 -8.94 -14.83 -10.62
C THR A 50 -10.31 -15.18 -10.06
N PHE A 51 -10.38 -16.11 -9.10
CA PHE A 51 -11.67 -16.51 -8.52
C PHE A 51 -12.27 -15.44 -7.60
N VAL A 52 -11.48 -14.79 -6.75
CA VAL A 52 -11.99 -13.76 -5.84
C VAL A 52 -12.46 -12.48 -6.56
N ASP A 53 -12.02 -12.30 -7.80
CA ASP A 53 -12.45 -11.20 -8.67
C ASP A 53 -13.61 -11.59 -9.61
N ALA A 54 -13.94 -12.89 -9.70
CA ALA A 54 -15.00 -13.37 -10.57
C ALA A 54 -16.38 -12.83 -10.14
N VAL A 55 -17.23 -12.55 -11.11
CA VAL A 55 -18.59 -12.05 -10.89
C VAL A 55 -19.56 -13.21 -10.82
N PRO A 56 -20.33 -13.38 -9.74
CA PRO A 56 -21.38 -14.39 -9.67
C PRO A 56 -22.46 -14.14 -10.72
N LYS A 57 -22.88 -15.19 -11.44
CA LYS A 57 -23.98 -15.16 -12.44
C LYS A 57 -25.35 -15.41 -11.84
N ALA A 58 -25.41 -15.79 -10.57
CA ALA A 58 -26.64 -16.04 -9.81
C ALA A 58 -26.43 -15.61 -8.33
N PRO A 59 -27.50 -15.44 -7.55
CA PRO A 59 -27.39 -15.15 -6.13
C PRO A 59 -26.55 -16.19 -5.38
N ALA A 60 -25.74 -15.76 -4.42
CA ALA A 60 -24.83 -16.65 -3.67
C ALA A 60 -25.57 -17.81 -2.99
N ALA A 61 -26.80 -17.58 -2.51
CA ALA A 61 -27.62 -18.63 -1.94
C ALA A 61 -27.94 -19.75 -2.95
N THR A 62 -28.25 -19.40 -4.20
CA THR A 62 -28.51 -20.34 -5.30
C THR A 62 -27.25 -21.12 -5.64
N ILE A 63 -26.09 -20.45 -5.75
CA ILE A 63 -24.82 -21.08 -6.07
C ILE A 63 -24.41 -22.07 -4.97
N ARG A 64 -24.56 -21.68 -3.69
CA ARG A 64 -24.27 -22.56 -2.55
C ARG A 64 -25.15 -23.81 -2.55
N ALA A 65 -26.47 -23.64 -2.76
CA ALA A 65 -27.40 -24.76 -2.81
C ALA A 65 -27.06 -25.72 -3.96
N ALA A 66 -26.75 -25.20 -5.15
CA ALA A 66 -26.34 -26.00 -6.29
C ALA A 66 -25.01 -26.77 -6.00
N TYR A 67 -24.03 -26.11 -5.39
CA TYR A 67 -22.78 -26.75 -5.00
C TYR A 67 -23.00 -27.86 -3.98
N GLN A 68 -23.77 -27.61 -2.92
CA GLN A 68 -24.09 -28.62 -1.91
C GLN A 68 -24.80 -29.84 -2.49
N ALA A 69 -25.68 -29.66 -3.48
CA ALA A 69 -26.39 -30.75 -4.12
C ALA A 69 -25.52 -31.59 -5.08
N GLN A 70 -24.45 -31.02 -5.64
CA GLN A 70 -23.71 -31.64 -6.74
C GLN A 70 -22.31 -32.12 -6.37
N HIS A 71 -21.61 -31.47 -5.42
CA HIS A 71 -20.15 -31.65 -5.19
C HIS A 71 -19.76 -33.05 -4.74
N THR A 72 -20.70 -33.85 -4.21
CA THR A 72 -20.46 -35.27 -3.80
C THR A 72 -20.89 -36.26 -4.85
N GLN A 73 -21.47 -35.83 -5.97
CA GLN A 73 -21.95 -36.73 -7.01
C GLN A 73 -20.80 -37.28 -7.85
N THR A 74 -20.92 -38.54 -8.27
CA THR A 74 -19.96 -39.16 -9.18
C THR A 74 -19.89 -38.36 -10.48
N GLY A 75 -18.65 -37.98 -10.90
CA GLY A 75 -18.44 -37.23 -12.14
C GLY A 75 -18.60 -35.71 -11.97
N PHE A 76 -18.73 -35.16 -10.73
CA PHE A 76 -18.75 -33.72 -10.52
C PHE A 76 -17.46 -33.07 -11.01
N ASP A 77 -17.61 -32.09 -11.93
CA ASP A 77 -16.51 -31.29 -12.45
C ASP A 77 -16.57 -29.87 -11.83
N LEU A 78 -15.66 -29.61 -10.89
CA LEU A 78 -15.55 -28.32 -10.19
C LEU A 78 -15.23 -27.16 -11.15
N LYS A 79 -14.43 -27.42 -12.22
CA LYS A 79 -14.07 -26.40 -13.20
C LYS A 79 -15.28 -26.01 -14.05
N ALA A 80 -16.02 -26.98 -14.55
CA ALA A 80 -17.26 -26.76 -15.28
C ALA A 80 -18.29 -26.04 -14.40
N PHE A 81 -18.45 -26.46 -13.12
CA PHE A 81 -19.33 -25.79 -12.17
C PHE A 81 -18.96 -24.33 -12.02
N THR A 82 -17.66 -23.99 -11.78
CA THR A 82 -17.25 -22.59 -11.61
C THR A 82 -17.47 -21.78 -12.89
N GLN A 83 -17.21 -22.31 -14.07
CA GLN A 83 -17.47 -21.62 -15.34
C GLN A 83 -18.96 -21.34 -15.58
N ASN A 84 -19.84 -22.23 -15.14
CA ASN A 84 -21.28 -22.05 -15.24
C ASN A 84 -21.81 -20.94 -14.33
N TYR A 85 -21.30 -20.85 -13.11
CA TYR A 85 -21.81 -19.95 -12.08
C TYR A 85 -21.05 -18.65 -11.89
N PHE A 86 -19.84 -18.52 -12.47
CA PHE A 86 -19.02 -17.32 -12.34
C PHE A 86 -18.50 -16.85 -13.69
N GLU A 87 -18.44 -15.55 -13.86
CA GLU A 87 -17.75 -14.90 -14.94
C GLU A 87 -16.35 -14.49 -14.45
N ALA A 88 -15.33 -15.18 -14.95
CA ALA A 88 -13.95 -14.82 -14.65
C ALA A 88 -13.62 -13.45 -15.26
N PRO A 89 -12.77 -12.64 -14.62
CA PRO A 89 -12.32 -11.40 -15.21
C PRO A 89 -11.69 -11.67 -16.59
N ALA A 90 -12.03 -10.87 -17.60
CA ALA A 90 -11.41 -11.00 -18.93
C ALA A 90 -9.88 -11.07 -18.77
N ALA A 91 -9.19 -11.91 -19.55
CA ALA A 91 -7.73 -11.94 -19.50
C ALA A 91 -7.16 -10.52 -19.60
N ALA A 92 -6.06 -10.21 -18.93
CA ALA A 92 -5.39 -8.92 -19.10
C ALA A 92 -5.10 -8.82 -20.60
N THR A 93 -5.90 -8.02 -21.28
CA THR A 93 -5.99 -8.12 -22.71
C THR A 93 -4.70 -7.61 -23.35
N ASP A 94 -4.20 -8.37 -24.30
CA ASP A 94 -3.38 -7.92 -25.42
C ASP A 94 -4.07 -6.80 -26.27
N ALA A 95 -5.07 -6.12 -25.71
CA ALA A 95 -5.85 -5.08 -26.38
C ALA A 95 -5.04 -3.82 -26.68
N TYR A 96 -3.88 -3.66 -26.02
CA TYR A 96 -2.96 -2.58 -26.30
C TYR A 96 -1.65 -3.11 -26.88
N ARG A 97 -1.36 -2.78 -28.12
CA ARG A 97 -0.04 -2.99 -28.73
C ARG A 97 0.77 -1.71 -28.65
N SER A 98 1.93 -1.79 -28.00
CA SER A 98 2.86 -0.68 -27.92
C SER A 98 3.39 -0.29 -29.29
N ASN A 99 3.35 1.00 -29.61
CA ASN A 99 4.05 1.55 -30.74
C ASN A 99 5.40 2.14 -30.29
N VAL A 100 6.45 1.32 -30.30
CA VAL A 100 7.80 1.72 -29.86
C VAL A 100 8.34 2.87 -30.71
N ALA A 101 8.02 2.91 -32.01
CA ALA A 101 8.46 3.94 -32.93
C ALA A 101 7.90 5.33 -32.60
N ALA A 102 6.70 5.41 -31.99
CA ALA A 102 6.14 6.67 -31.50
C ALA A 102 6.88 7.22 -30.27
N GLY A 103 7.72 6.41 -29.65
CA GLY A 103 8.55 6.78 -28.51
C GLY A 103 7.88 6.64 -27.14
N LEU A 104 8.71 6.70 -26.09
CA LEU A 104 8.34 6.42 -24.71
C LEU A 104 7.24 7.37 -24.18
N ARG A 105 7.30 8.67 -24.52
CA ARG A 105 6.30 9.64 -24.02
C ARG A 105 4.91 9.36 -24.61
N ALA A 106 4.82 9.09 -25.90
CA ALA A 106 3.56 8.72 -26.55
C ALA A 106 2.98 7.41 -25.97
N HIS A 107 3.85 6.45 -25.64
CA HIS A 107 3.44 5.23 -24.94
C HIS A 107 2.85 5.53 -23.55
N LEU A 108 3.51 6.36 -22.74
CA LEU A 108 3.00 6.76 -21.43
C LEU A 108 1.64 7.47 -21.54
N ASP A 109 1.48 8.39 -22.50
CA ASP A 109 0.21 9.09 -22.72
C ASP A 109 -0.94 8.14 -23.08
N THR A 110 -0.65 7.10 -23.86
CA THR A 110 -1.62 6.06 -24.20
C THR A 110 -1.97 5.21 -22.97
N LEU A 111 -1.00 4.85 -22.14
CA LEU A 111 -1.23 4.04 -20.94
C LEU A 111 -2.16 4.73 -19.93
N TRP A 112 -2.14 6.06 -19.84
CA TRP A 112 -3.11 6.78 -18.97
C TRP A 112 -4.57 6.51 -19.40
N THR A 113 -4.81 6.35 -20.68
CA THR A 113 -6.15 6.03 -21.21
C THR A 113 -6.49 4.54 -21.01
N VAL A 114 -5.53 3.65 -21.26
CA VAL A 114 -5.69 2.19 -21.09
C VAL A 114 -5.99 1.81 -19.63
N LEU A 115 -5.29 2.45 -18.67
CA LEU A 115 -5.44 2.17 -17.25
C LEU A 115 -6.63 2.88 -16.60
N GLN A 116 -7.22 3.87 -17.28
CA GLN A 116 -8.34 4.63 -16.73
C GLN A 116 -9.61 3.79 -16.68
N ARG A 117 -10.35 3.93 -15.59
CA ARG A 117 -11.68 3.37 -15.39
C ARG A 117 -12.68 4.52 -15.22
N ARG A 118 -13.90 4.30 -15.72
CA ARG A 118 -15.03 5.19 -15.46
C ARG A 118 -15.51 5.00 -14.00
N PRO A 119 -16.34 5.92 -13.47
CA PRO A 119 -17.04 5.66 -12.22
C PRO A 119 -17.76 4.31 -12.29
N ASP A 120 -17.67 3.53 -11.23
CA ASP A 120 -18.35 2.25 -11.19
C ASP A 120 -19.87 2.47 -11.15
N ALA A 121 -20.59 1.96 -12.12
CA ALA A 121 -22.02 1.79 -12.04
C ALA A 121 -22.33 0.89 -10.82
N GLN A 122 -23.61 0.78 -10.44
CA GLN A 122 -23.98 -0.15 -9.37
C GLN A 122 -23.40 -1.54 -9.70
N PRO A 123 -22.49 -2.08 -8.87
CA PRO A 123 -21.89 -3.36 -9.16
C PRO A 123 -22.97 -4.45 -9.15
N ALA A 124 -22.72 -5.52 -9.90
CA ALA A 124 -23.53 -6.72 -9.79
C ALA A 124 -23.62 -7.14 -8.31
N PRO A 125 -24.77 -7.60 -7.84
CA PRO A 125 -24.92 -8.07 -6.48
C PRO A 125 -23.83 -9.11 -6.14
N GLU A 126 -23.29 -9.05 -4.91
CA GLU A 126 -22.36 -10.03 -4.38
C GLU A 126 -21.00 -10.13 -5.11
N THR A 127 -20.63 -9.13 -5.92
CA THR A 127 -19.25 -8.98 -6.42
C THR A 127 -18.32 -8.51 -5.32
N SER A 128 -17.03 -8.84 -5.45
CA SER A 128 -16.02 -8.36 -4.49
C SER A 128 -15.64 -6.88 -4.72
N LEU A 129 -15.99 -6.26 -5.85
CA LEU A 129 -15.62 -4.88 -6.16
C LEU A 129 -16.38 -3.88 -5.26
N LEU A 130 -15.64 -3.00 -4.59
CA LEU A 130 -16.17 -1.84 -3.88
C LEU A 130 -16.27 -0.67 -4.87
N PRO A 131 -17.48 -0.20 -5.22
CA PRO A 131 -17.64 0.80 -6.27
C PRO A 131 -17.08 2.16 -5.87
N LEU A 132 -16.48 2.84 -6.84
CA LEU A 132 -15.92 4.18 -6.70
C LEU A 132 -16.74 5.20 -7.51
N PRO A 133 -17.09 6.37 -6.91
CA PRO A 133 -18.00 7.33 -7.53
C PRO A 133 -17.35 8.24 -8.58
N ARG A 134 -16.02 8.22 -8.74
CA ARG A 134 -15.27 9.07 -9.65
C ARG A 134 -14.37 8.23 -10.56
N PRO A 135 -13.93 8.77 -11.72
CA PRO A 135 -12.91 8.12 -12.53
C PRO A 135 -11.62 7.84 -11.75
N TYR A 136 -10.92 6.78 -12.10
CA TYR A 136 -9.68 6.37 -11.44
C TYR A 136 -8.75 5.60 -12.38
N LEU A 137 -7.49 5.43 -12.00
CA LEU A 137 -6.55 4.54 -12.65
C LEU A 137 -6.31 3.29 -11.81
N VAL A 138 -6.16 2.16 -12.51
CA VAL A 138 -5.70 0.90 -11.92
C VAL A 138 -4.19 0.72 -12.18
N PRO A 139 -3.48 -0.11 -11.37
CA PRO A 139 -2.06 -0.37 -11.59
C PRO A 139 -1.74 -1.00 -12.95
N GLY A 140 -2.60 -1.90 -13.45
CA GLY A 140 -2.43 -2.62 -14.71
C GLY A 140 -2.21 -4.12 -14.55
N GLY A 141 -2.18 -4.84 -15.68
CA GLY A 141 -2.08 -6.28 -15.69
C GLY A 141 -3.24 -6.97 -14.93
N ARG A 142 -2.91 -7.86 -13.99
CA ARG A 142 -3.90 -8.54 -13.14
C ARG A 142 -4.56 -7.62 -12.09
N PHE A 143 -4.00 -6.44 -11.82
CA PHE A 143 -4.48 -5.48 -10.84
C PHE A 143 -5.49 -4.52 -11.48
N ARG A 144 -6.77 -4.85 -11.40
CA ARG A 144 -7.89 -4.19 -12.09
C ARG A 144 -8.73 -3.29 -11.21
N GLU A 145 -8.38 -3.20 -9.95
CA GLU A 145 -8.91 -2.32 -8.93
C GLU A 145 -7.88 -1.25 -8.54
N VAL A 146 -8.31 -0.23 -7.81
CA VAL A 146 -7.41 0.75 -7.20
C VAL A 146 -6.59 0.08 -6.11
N TYR A 147 -5.29 0.36 -6.08
CA TYR A 147 -4.42 0.05 -4.95
C TYR A 147 -3.96 1.34 -4.28
N TYR A 148 -3.90 1.32 -2.95
CA TYR A 148 -3.79 2.55 -2.18
C TYR A 148 -2.46 3.29 -2.43
N TRP A 149 -1.32 2.71 -2.05
CA TRP A 149 -0.05 3.43 -2.16
C TRP A 149 0.43 3.58 -3.60
N ASP A 150 0.11 2.62 -4.48
CA ASP A 150 0.40 2.64 -5.93
C ASP A 150 -0.13 3.91 -6.59
N SER A 151 -1.33 4.31 -6.18
CA SER A 151 -2.00 5.47 -6.73
C SER A 151 -1.24 6.77 -6.51
N TYR A 152 -0.53 6.93 -5.39
CA TYR A 152 0.28 8.12 -5.17
C TYR A 152 1.39 8.27 -6.21
N PHE A 153 2.10 7.18 -6.50
CA PHE A 153 3.20 7.20 -7.47
C PHE A 153 2.68 7.34 -8.91
N THR A 154 1.52 6.77 -9.21
CA THR A 154 0.80 7.00 -10.46
C THR A 154 0.39 8.46 -10.61
N MET A 155 -0.14 9.10 -9.56
CA MET A 155 -0.53 10.51 -9.55
C MET A 155 0.65 11.46 -9.81
N LEU A 156 1.89 11.12 -9.44
CA LEU A 156 3.07 11.92 -9.80
C LEU A 156 3.15 12.11 -11.32
N GLY A 157 2.97 11.05 -12.09
CA GLY A 157 2.97 11.13 -13.54
C GLY A 157 1.73 11.81 -14.11
N LEU A 158 0.57 11.66 -13.49
CA LEU A 158 -0.64 12.37 -13.93
C LEU A 158 -0.52 13.89 -13.77
N VAL A 159 0.17 14.35 -12.73
CA VAL A 159 0.48 15.80 -12.57
C VAL A 159 1.38 16.26 -13.72
N GLU A 160 2.42 15.50 -14.04
CA GLU A 160 3.34 15.79 -15.16
C GLU A 160 2.68 15.71 -16.54
N ALA A 161 1.65 14.86 -16.67
CA ALA A 161 0.83 14.73 -17.87
C ALA A 161 -0.32 15.76 -17.92
N HIS A 162 -0.33 16.76 -17.04
CA HIS A 162 -1.38 17.79 -16.93
C HIS A 162 -2.80 17.26 -16.75
N ARG A 163 -2.96 16.08 -16.11
CA ARG A 163 -4.25 15.42 -15.82
C ARG A 163 -4.75 15.72 -14.40
N ALA A 164 -4.63 16.97 -13.96
CA ALA A 164 -5.01 17.40 -12.60
C ALA A 164 -6.48 17.08 -12.21
N PRO A 165 -7.49 17.13 -13.11
CA PRO A 165 -8.84 16.69 -12.76
C PRO A 165 -8.90 15.23 -12.31
N LEU A 166 -8.20 14.32 -13.01
CA LEU A 166 -8.17 12.90 -12.67
C LEU A 166 -7.44 12.64 -11.33
N VAL A 167 -6.36 13.41 -11.04
CA VAL A 167 -5.71 13.34 -9.73
C VAL A 167 -6.69 13.72 -8.62
N ARG A 168 -7.51 14.76 -8.81
CA ARG A 168 -8.55 15.15 -7.84
C ARG A 168 -9.60 14.05 -7.67
N ASP A 169 -10.12 13.49 -8.77
CA ASP A 169 -11.11 12.42 -8.75
C ASP A 169 -10.60 11.20 -7.97
N MET A 170 -9.33 10.82 -8.16
CA MET A 170 -8.72 9.72 -7.40
C MET A 170 -8.59 10.06 -5.90
N VAL A 171 -8.21 11.29 -5.54
CA VAL A 171 -8.17 11.71 -4.12
C VAL A 171 -9.56 11.74 -3.51
N ASP A 172 -10.58 12.17 -4.25
CA ASP A 172 -11.98 12.16 -3.81
C ASP A 172 -12.48 10.72 -3.59
N ASN A 173 -12.06 9.76 -4.43
CA ASN A 173 -12.35 8.33 -4.25
C ASN A 173 -11.73 7.78 -2.96
N PHE A 174 -10.48 8.13 -2.64
CA PHE A 174 -9.87 7.74 -1.36
C PHE A 174 -10.55 8.39 -0.16
N ALA A 175 -10.94 9.66 -0.26
CA ALA A 175 -11.73 10.33 0.77
C ALA A 175 -13.09 9.64 0.97
N TYR A 176 -13.74 9.19 -0.11
CA TYR A 176 -14.98 8.41 -0.07
C TYR A 176 -14.77 7.07 0.65
N LEU A 177 -13.71 6.31 0.32
CA LEU A 177 -13.40 5.04 0.99
C LEU A 177 -13.14 5.25 2.50
N ILE A 178 -12.36 6.27 2.86
CA ILE A 178 -12.14 6.64 4.27
C ILE A 178 -13.47 7.04 4.93
N GLY A 179 -14.30 7.79 4.22
CA GLY A 179 -15.64 8.18 4.68
C GLY A 179 -16.51 6.97 5.01
N ARG A 180 -16.46 5.94 4.19
CA ARG A 180 -17.31 4.74 4.29
C ARG A 180 -16.77 3.70 5.27
N TYR A 181 -15.46 3.41 5.22
CA TYR A 181 -14.84 2.30 5.96
C TYR A 181 -13.96 2.74 7.13
N GLY A 182 -13.65 4.02 7.25
CA GLY A 182 -12.76 4.56 8.27
C GLY A 182 -11.28 4.60 7.86
N PHE A 183 -10.91 3.91 6.80
CA PHE A 183 -9.55 3.80 6.25
C PHE A 183 -9.62 3.54 4.73
N VAL A 184 -8.48 3.57 4.06
CA VAL A 184 -8.36 3.09 2.67
C VAL A 184 -8.02 1.61 2.72
N PRO A 185 -8.88 0.71 2.18
CA PRO A 185 -8.51 -0.69 2.02
C PRO A 185 -7.27 -0.86 1.12
N ASN A 186 -6.59 -1.99 1.23
CA ASN A 186 -5.42 -2.34 0.38
C ASN A 186 -5.70 -2.10 -1.12
N GLY A 187 -6.90 -2.48 -1.57
CA GLY A 187 -7.50 -2.18 -2.86
C GLY A 187 -9.02 -2.13 -2.68
N ASN A 188 -9.77 -1.63 -3.67
CA ASN A 188 -11.24 -1.53 -3.56
C ASN A 188 -11.95 -2.87 -3.82
N ARG A 189 -11.61 -3.88 -3.00
CA ARG A 189 -12.25 -5.20 -2.97
C ARG A 189 -12.68 -5.59 -1.55
N THR A 190 -13.77 -6.36 -1.42
CA THR A 190 -14.31 -6.75 -0.10
C THR A 190 -13.33 -7.59 0.72
N TYR A 191 -12.53 -8.44 0.09
CA TYR A 191 -11.52 -9.26 0.76
C TYR A 191 -10.31 -8.46 1.28
N TYR A 192 -10.22 -7.16 0.95
CA TYR A 192 -9.20 -6.24 1.49
C TYR A 192 -9.71 -5.39 2.67
N LEU A 193 -10.97 -5.53 3.09
CA LEU A 193 -11.55 -4.70 4.15
C LEU A 193 -11.01 -4.99 5.56
N THR A 194 -10.10 -5.93 5.71
CA THR A 194 -9.45 -6.24 7.00
C THR A 194 -8.10 -5.56 7.16
N ARG A 195 -7.54 -4.94 6.09
CA ARG A 195 -6.24 -4.24 6.11
C ARG A 195 -6.20 -3.02 5.21
N SER A 196 -5.32 -2.08 5.56
CA SER A 196 -4.92 -0.97 4.70
C SER A 196 -3.59 -1.29 4.00
N GLN A 197 -3.05 -0.31 3.28
CA GLN A 197 -1.66 -0.25 2.79
C GLN A 197 -0.94 0.97 3.40
N PRO A 198 0.33 1.27 3.05
CA PRO A 198 1.03 2.44 3.54
C PRO A 198 0.21 3.73 3.35
N PRO A 199 0.01 4.55 4.40
CA PRO A 199 -0.94 5.67 4.40
C PRO A 199 -0.45 6.87 3.60
N PHE A 200 -0.59 6.80 2.28
CA PHE A 200 -0.19 7.87 1.35
C PHE A 200 -1.25 8.95 1.12
N PHE A 201 -2.44 8.86 1.70
CA PHE A 201 -3.51 9.85 1.46
C PHE A 201 -3.09 11.28 1.81
N SER A 202 -2.37 11.47 2.93
CA SER A 202 -1.82 12.78 3.27
C SER A 202 -0.84 13.31 2.22
N ARG A 203 -0.07 12.41 1.57
CA ARG A 203 0.85 12.78 0.48
C ARG A 203 0.11 13.15 -0.79
N MET A 204 -1.02 12.47 -1.09
CA MET A 204 -1.91 12.80 -2.21
C MET A 204 -2.56 14.17 -2.01
N VAL A 205 -3.02 14.46 -0.80
CA VAL A 205 -3.55 15.80 -0.43
C VAL A 205 -2.47 16.89 -0.58
N GLU A 206 -1.23 16.62 -0.14
CA GLU A 206 -0.10 17.55 -0.32
C GLU A 206 0.27 17.71 -1.80
N LEU A 207 0.14 16.68 -2.62
CA LEU A 207 0.37 16.77 -4.07
C LEU A 207 -0.67 17.70 -4.72
N LEU A 208 -1.95 17.57 -4.37
CA LEU A 208 -3.00 18.49 -4.82
C LEU A 208 -2.78 19.92 -4.31
N ALA A 209 -2.36 20.09 -3.05
CA ALA A 209 -2.14 21.40 -2.48
C ALA A 209 -1.04 22.21 -3.21
N ARG A 210 -0.05 21.52 -3.79
CA ARG A 210 1.00 22.17 -4.61
C ARG A 210 0.45 22.81 -5.89
N SER A 211 -0.58 22.22 -6.49
CA SER A 211 -1.16 22.69 -7.76
C SER A 211 -2.42 23.53 -7.59
N GLN A 212 -3.17 23.37 -6.49
CA GLN A 212 -4.48 24.00 -6.27
C GLN A 212 -4.51 24.95 -5.07
N GLY A 213 -3.38 25.12 -4.40
CA GLY A 213 -3.25 26.01 -3.23
C GLY A 213 -3.59 25.33 -1.90
N ASP A 214 -3.25 26.02 -0.84
CA ASP A 214 -3.23 25.49 0.52
C ASP A 214 -4.60 25.10 1.09
N THR A 215 -5.68 25.71 0.60
CA THR A 215 -7.06 25.43 1.03
C THR A 215 -7.49 23.97 0.82
N VAL A 216 -6.79 23.25 -0.06
CA VAL A 216 -7.00 21.81 -0.29
C VAL A 216 -6.89 21.01 1.01
N ARG A 217 -5.93 21.32 1.90
CA ARG A 217 -5.76 20.58 3.18
C ARG A 217 -6.99 20.67 4.06
N GLY A 218 -7.61 21.86 4.12
CA GLY A 218 -8.85 22.09 4.85
C GLY A 218 -10.02 21.26 4.31
N ARG A 219 -10.13 21.13 2.98
CA ARG A 219 -11.16 20.30 2.31
C ARG A 219 -11.09 18.85 2.74
N TYR A 220 -9.90 18.27 2.86
CA TYR A 220 -9.70 16.86 3.22
C TYR A 220 -9.41 16.64 4.72
N GLN A 221 -9.63 17.65 5.57
CA GLN A 221 -9.34 17.54 7.01
C GLN A 221 -10.09 16.39 7.69
N ALA A 222 -11.38 16.20 7.37
CA ALA A 222 -12.19 15.15 7.98
C ALA A 222 -11.71 13.73 7.62
N PRO A 223 -11.46 13.38 6.34
CA PRO A 223 -10.90 12.06 6.00
C PRO A 223 -9.47 11.86 6.54
N LEU A 224 -8.59 12.89 6.56
CA LEU A 224 -7.26 12.79 7.18
C LEU A 224 -7.34 12.42 8.65
N LEU A 225 -8.26 13.04 9.41
CA LEU A 225 -8.49 12.72 10.82
C LEU A 225 -9.08 11.33 11.02
N ARG A 226 -9.95 10.88 10.11
CA ARG A 226 -10.56 9.55 10.20
C ARG A 226 -9.52 8.47 9.94
N GLU A 227 -8.65 8.63 8.94
CA GLU A 227 -7.53 7.73 8.69
C GLU A 227 -6.55 7.70 9.87
N TYR A 228 -6.22 8.87 10.44
CA TYR A 228 -5.39 8.95 11.65
C TYR A 228 -6.00 8.14 12.82
N ARG A 229 -7.32 8.23 13.02
CA ARG A 229 -8.02 7.46 14.07
C ARG A 229 -7.93 5.95 13.83
N TYR A 230 -8.01 5.51 12.58
CA TYR A 230 -7.81 4.09 12.23
C TYR A 230 -6.41 3.61 12.67
N TRP A 231 -5.36 4.34 12.31
CA TRP A 231 -4.00 3.98 12.66
C TRP A 231 -3.71 4.10 14.17
N MET A 232 -4.47 4.87 14.92
CA MET A 232 -4.32 5.08 16.36
C MET A 232 -5.39 4.35 17.19
N ALA A 233 -6.17 3.46 16.56
CA ALA A 233 -7.25 2.75 17.25
C ALA A 233 -6.71 1.89 18.41
N GLY A 234 -7.28 2.08 19.61
CA GLY A 234 -6.87 1.38 20.84
C GLY A 234 -5.67 1.99 21.57
N ALA A 235 -5.02 3.02 21.00
CA ALA A 235 -3.83 3.63 21.62
C ALA A 235 -4.05 4.11 23.06
N ALA A 236 -5.23 4.67 23.38
CA ALA A 236 -5.51 5.28 24.69
C ALA A 236 -5.53 4.27 25.84
N THR A 237 -6.01 3.05 25.58
CA THR A 237 -6.20 2.01 26.61
C THR A 237 -5.08 0.97 26.65
N LEU A 238 -4.14 1.04 25.71
CA LEU A 238 -3.06 0.06 25.58
C LEU A 238 -2.06 0.20 26.74
N LYS A 239 -1.73 -0.92 27.39
CA LYS A 239 -0.73 -0.94 28.46
C LYS A 239 0.71 -0.86 27.91
N PRO A 240 1.67 -0.27 28.67
CA PRO A 240 3.08 -0.31 28.28
C PRO A 240 3.58 -1.75 28.01
N GLY A 241 4.43 -1.90 26.99
CA GLY A 241 4.97 -3.19 26.55
C GLY A 241 3.98 -4.08 25.82
N THR A 242 2.83 -3.55 25.36
CA THR A 242 1.81 -4.32 24.63
C THR A 242 1.46 -3.70 23.28
N ALA A 243 0.76 -4.48 22.45
CA ALA A 243 0.28 -4.03 21.15
C ALA A 243 -1.16 -4.53 20.88
N ALA A 244 -1.96 -3.69 20.22
CA ALA A 244 -3.30 -4.05 19.75
C ALA A 244 -3.54 -3.45 18.36
N GLY A 245 -4.04 -4.26 17.42
CA GLY A 245 -4.20 -3.80 16.05
C GLY A 245 -2.89 -3.21 15.49
N PRO A 246 -2.96 -2.07 14.79
CA PRO A 246 -1.79 -1.41 14.22
C PRO A 246 -0.94 -0.63 15.26
N VAL A 247 -1.29 -0.64 16.53
CA VAL A 247 -0.66 0.19 17.57
C VAL A 247 0.24 -0.64 18.46
N VAL A 248 1.41 -0.10 18.78
CA VAL A 248 2.37 -0.61 19.77
C VAL A 248 2.60 0.47 20.81
N ARG A 249 2.43 0.15 22.10
CA ARG A 249 2.91 0.98 23.20
C ARG A 249 4.17 0.35 23.77
N LEU A 250 5.28 1.06 23.64
CA LEU A 250 6.57 0.62 24.15
C LEU A 250 6.58 0.54 25.69
N PRO A 251 7.49 -0.23 26.31
CA PRO A 251 7.63 -0.26 27.77
C PRO A 251 7.82 1.12 28.39
N SER A 252 8.48 2.04 27.69
CA SER A 252 8.69 3.43 28.08
C SER A 252 7.48 4.35 27.88
N GLY A 253 6.35 3.80 27.37
CA GLY A 253 5.05 4.48 27.25
C GLY A 253 4.77 5.14 25.92
N GLU A 254 5.75 5.32 25.03
CA GLU A 254 5.54 5.92 23.72
C GLU A 254 4.72 5.00 22.81
N VAL A 255 3.98 5.63 21.92
CA VAL A 255 3.09 4.95 20.97
C VAL A 255 3.63 5.06 19.56
N LEU A 256 3.83 3.91 18.91
CA LEU A 256 4.21 3.77 17.51
C LEU A 256 3.28 2.79 16.81
N ASN A 257 3.52 2.58 15.52
CA ASN A 257 2.66 1.76 14.68
C ASN A 257 3.42 0.62 14.02
N ARG A 258 2.69 -0.47 13.73
CA ARG A 258 3.12 -1.64 12.96
C ARG A 258 2.13 -1.90 11.84
N TYR A 259 2.55 -2.57 10.78
CA TYR A 259 1.62 -3.11 9.81
C TYR A 259 0.74 -4.19 10.45
N TRP A 260 -0.52 -4.22 10.04
CA TRP A 260 -1.53 -5.06 10.68
C TRP A 260 -2.67 -5.41 9.73
N ASP A 261 -3.20 -6.62 9.88
CA ASP A 261 -4.46 -7.05 9.32
C ASP A 261 -5.35 -7.60 10.45
N ALA A 262 -6.62 -7.27 10.46
CA ALA A 262 -7.56 -7.74 11.48
C ALA A 262 -7.87 -9.24 11.35
N SER A 263 -7.69 -9.84 10.16
CA SER A 263 -7.85 -11.28 9.93
C SER A 263 -6.58 -12.05 10.26
N ASP A 264 -6.74 -13.28 10.72
CA ASP A 264 -5.68 -14.26 10.97
C ASP A 264 -5.92 -15.57 10.16
N GLN A 265 -6.65 -15.43 9.07
CA GLN A 265 -6.92 -16.50 8.10
C GLN A 265 -6.02 -16.33 6.88
N PRO A 266 -5.82 -17.37 6.03
CA PRO A 266 -5.13 -17.20 4.76
C PRO A 266 -5.72 -16.05 3.94
N ARG A 267 -4.89 -15.33 3.16
CA ARG A 267 -5.37 -14.31 2.22
C ARG A 267 -6.27 -14.95 1.17
N GLU A 268 -7.36 -14.31 0.81
CA GLU A 268 -8.29 -14.92 -0.15
C GLU A 268 -7.71 -14.92 -1.58
N GLU A 269 -6.95 -13.89 -1.95
CA GLU A 269 -6.31 -13.72 -3.25
C GLU A 269 -5.05 -14.57 -3.46
N SER A 270 -4.54 -15.22 -2.40
CA SER A 270 -3.36 -16.12 -2.39
C SER A 270 -3.56 -17.27 -1.40
N TYR A 271 -4.77 -17.85 -1.41
CA TYR A 271 -5.19 -18.79 -0.37
C TYR A 271 -4.35 -20.07 -0.34
N ALA A 272 -4.13 -20.67 -1.50
CA ALA A 272 -3.35 -21.90 -1.61
C ALA A 272 -1.88 -21.68 -1.26
N GLU A 273 -1.31 -20.53 -1.64
CA GLU A 273 0.06 -20.14 -1.31
C GLU A 273 0.24 -20.00 0.20
N ASP A 274 -0.66 -19.29 0.87
CA ASP A 274 -0.63 -19.08 2.32
C ASP A 274 -0.79 -20.39 3.09
N VAL A 275 -1.73 -21.24 2.68
CA VAL A 275 -1.96 -22.57 3.30
C VAL A 275 -0.72 -23.46 3.16
N ASN A 276 -0.08 -23.47 1.99
CA ASN A 276 1.12 -24.28 1.77
C ASN A 276 2.33 -23.71 2.54
N ALA A 277 2.50 -22.39 2.57
CA ALA A 277 3.59 -21.77 3.33
C ALA A 277 3.44 -22.00 4.84
N ALA A 278 2.21 -22.01 5.36
CA ALA A 278 1.95 -22.30 6.77
C ALA A 278 2.39 -23.71 7.21
N LYS A 279 2.35 -24.70 6.31
CA LYS A 279 2.83 -26.07 6.59
C LYS A 279 4.34 -26.13 6.87
N LEU A 280 5.10 -25.15 6.38
CA LEU A 280 6.55 -25.05 6.57
C LEU A 280 6.92 -24.24 7.82
N SER A 281 5.95 -23.61 8.47
CA SER A 281 6.17 -22.74 9.64
C SER A 281 5.95 -23.52 10.95
N THR A 282 6.77 -23.23 11.95
CA THR A 282 6.57 -23.71 13.32
C THR A 282 5.65 -22.79 14.14
N GLN A 283 5.24 -21.67 13.58
CA GLN A 283 4.29 -20.75 14.22
C GLN A 283 2.88 -21.35 14.24
N LYS A 284 2.07 -20.96 15.24
CA LYS A 284 0.63 -21.27 15.20
C LYS A 284 0.02 -20.66 13.93
N PRO A 285 -0.84 -21.36 13.19
CA PRO A 285 -1.39 -20.88 11.90
C PRO A 285 -1.94 -19.45 11.95
N ALA A 286 -2.73 -19.11 12.96
CA ALA A 286 -3.29 -17.77 13.15
C ALA A 286 -2.20 -16.67 13.28
N VAL A 287 -1.07 -16.98 13.93
CA VAL A 287 0.07 -16.07 14.05
C VAL A 287 0.79 -15.92 12.72
N PHE A 288 1.05 -17.02 12.04
CA PHE A 288 1.68 -17.04 10.73
C PHE A 288 0.87 -16.22 9.71
N TYR A 289 -0.42 -16.54 9.56
CA TYR A 289 -1.29 -15.84 8.60
C TYR A 289 -1.40 -14.35 8.91
N ARG A 290 -1.48 -13.95 10.17
CA ARG A 290 -1.49 -12.54 10.55
C ARG A 290 -0.20 -11.82 10.15
N ASN A 291 0.96 -12.46 10.31
CA ASN A 291 2.24 -11.91 9.88
C ASN A 291 2.32 -11.78 8.34
N VAL A 292 1.88 -12.81 7.61
CA VAL A 292 1.78 -12.79 6.13
C VAL A 292 0.87 -11.66 5.66
N ARG A 293 -0.32 -11.54 6.25
CA ARG A 293 -1.29 -10.47 5.92
C ARG A 293 -0.79 -9.08 6.29
N ALA A 294 -0.07 -8.94 7.39
CA ALA A 294 0.58 -7.68 7.79
C ALA A 294 1.70 -7.29 6.82
N ALA A 295 2.46 -8.25 6.29
CA ALA A 295 3.44 -7.99 5.24
C ALA A 295 2.76 -7.56 3.94
N ALA A 296 1.64 -8.17 3.56
CA ALA A 296 0.83 -7.71 2.42
C ALA A 296 0.28 -6.28 2.63
N ALA A 297 -0.11 -5.93 3.88
CA ALA A 297 -0.51 -4.57 4.23
C ALA A 297 0.64 -3.54 4.10
N SER A 298 1.90 -3.98 4.15
CA SER A 298 3.05 -3.09 3.92
C SER A 298 3.32 -2.79 2.45
N GLY A 299 2.73 -3.55 1.54
CA GLY A 299 3.05 -3.55 0.11
C GLY A 299 4.35 -4.28 -0.24
N TRP A 300 5.06 -4.88 0.74
CA TRP A 300 6.31 -5.63 0.51
C TRP A 300 6.09 -7.14 0.71
N ASP A 301 5.24 -7.72 -0.11
CA ASP A 301 4.84 -9.13 -0.10
C ASP A 301 5.56 -9.93 -1.22
N PHE A 302 6.69 -10.66 -0.93
CA PHE A 302 7.34 -10.68 0.38
C PHE A 302 8.80 -10.25 0.28
N SER A 303 9.43 -10.11 1.45
CA SER A 303 10.80 -9.65 1.58
C SER A 303 11.46 -10.25 2.82
N SER A 304 12.76 -10.47 2.77
CA SER A 304 13.59 -10.80 3.93
C SER A 304 13.49 -9.77 5.06
N ARG A 305 13.03 -8.55 4.77
CA ARG A 305 12.72 -7.51 5.77
C ARG A 305 11.91 -8.04 6.94
N TRP A 306 10.96 -8.94 6.65
CA TRP A 306 9.99 -9.46 7.61
C TRP A 306 10.39 -10.77 8.26
N PHE A 307 11.48 -11.39 7.83
CA PHE A 307 11.84 -12.73 8.25
C PHE A 307 12.56 -12.74 9.61
N GLY A 308 12.38 -13.82 10.33
CA GLY A 308 13.16 -14.13 11.53
C GLY A 308 14.58 -14.62 11.17
N PRO A 309 15.36 -15.05 12.18
CA PRO A 309 16.77 -15.39 12.01
C PRO A 309 17.06 -16.46 10.96
N ALA A 310 16.13 -17.39 10.70
CA ALA A 310 16.32 -18.45 9.69
C ALA A 310 16.19 -17.93 8.23
N GLY A 311 15.79 -16.67 8.03
CA GLY A 311 15.82 -16.01 6.72
C GLY A 311 14.80 -16.52 5.70
N THR A 312 13.70 -17.14 6.13
CA THR A 312 12.66 -17.70 5.26
C THR A 312 11.27 -17.17 5.59
N LEU A 313 10.34 -17.23 4.63
CA LEU A 313 8.93 -16.85 4.81
C LEU A 313 8.27 -17.59 5.99
N ALA A 314 8.66 -18.85 6.24
CA ALA A 314 8.16 -19.64 7.37
C ALA A 314 8.43 -18.99 8.74
N THR A 315 9.41 -18.09 8.82
CA THR A 315 9.81 -17.39 10.04
C THR A 315 9.32 -15.93 10.11
N ILE A 316 8.37 -15.56 9.28
CA ILE A 316 7.85 -14.18 9.16
C ILE A 316 7.36 -13.62 10.51
N GLN A 317 7.76 -12.39 10.85
CA GLN A 317 7.50 -11.72 12.13
C GLN A 317 7.07 -10.25 11.95
N THR A 318 6.35 -9.93 10.89
CA THR A 318 6.00 -8.56 10.51
C THR A 318 5.36 -7.78 11.65
N THR A 319 4.47 -8.42 12.42
CA THR A 319 3.75 -7.76 13.53
C THR A 319 4.62 -7.45 14.74
N ASP A 320 5.85 -7.96 14.79
CA ASP A 320 6.82 -7.66 15.84
C ASP A 320 7.66 -6.42 15.50
N LEU A 321 7.52 -5.87 14.29
CA LEU A 321 8.30 -4.74 13.83
C LEU A 321 7.49 -3.45 13.85
N VAL A 322 8.06 -2.44 14.48
CA VAL A 322 7.71 -1.02 14.29
C VAL A 322 8.41 -0.59 13.00
N ALA A 323 7.64 -0.56 11.92
CA ALA A 323 8.17 -0.28 10.59
C ALA A 323 8.50 1.21 10.42
N VAL A 324 9.74 1.51 9.98
CA VAL A 324 10.24 2.88 9.88
C VAL A 324 9.47 3.71 8.86
N ASP A 325 9.15 3.13 7.70
CA ASP A 325 8.37 3.76 6.63
C ASP A 325 6.95 4.14 7.07
N LEU A 326 6.21 3.20 7.69
CA LEU A 326 4.86 3.46 8.21
C LEU A 326 4.86 4.63 9.19
N ASN A 327 5.80 4.62 10.14
CA ASN A 327 5.85 5.67 11.16
C ASN A 327 6.31 7.02 10.60
N CYS A 328 7.13 7.04 9.55
CA CYS A 328 7.44 8.25 8.80
C CYS A 328 6.21 8.79 8.05
N LEU A 329 5.40 7.92 7.43
CA LEU A 329 4.17 8.32 6.76
C LEU A 329 3.15 8.90 7.76
N LEU A 330 3.01 8.30 8.93
CA LEU A 330 2.14 8.82 9.99
C LEU A 330 2.63 10.15 10.56
N TYR A 331 3.95 10.36 10.67
CA TYR A 331 4.50 11.69 10.95
C TYR A 331 4.06 12.70 9.88
N GLY A 332 4.13 12.33 8.60
CA GLY A 332 3.66 13.18 7.50
C GLY A 332 2.16 13.47 7.58
N LEU A 333 1.35 12.48 7.96
CA LEU A 333 -0.09 12.63 8.17
C LEU A 333 -0.38 13.61 9.32
N GLU A 334 0.30 13.46 10.46
CA GLU A 334 0.19 14.37 11.61
C GLU A 334 0.54 15.81 11.23
N GLN A 335 1.60 16.02 10.43
CA GLN A 335 1.96 17.35 9.92
C GLN A 335 0.92 17.93 8.96
N THR A 336 0.36 17.11 8.06
CA THR A 336 -0.66 17.58 7.11
C THR A 336 -1.95 17.98 7.83
N ILE A 337 -2.37 17.21 8.84
CA ILE A 337 -3.50 17.56 9.71
C ILE A 337 -3.24 18.88 10.44
N ALA A 338 -2.03 19.08 10.99
CA ALA A 338 -1.65 20.31 11.69
C ALA A 338 -1.74 21.54 10.76
N ARG A 339 -1.20 21.44 9.53
CA ARG A 339 -1.30 22.49 8.52
C ARG A 339 -2.74 22.80 8.13
N GLY A 340 -3.58 21.78 7.97
CA GLY A 340 -5.00 21.97 7.68
C GLY A 340 -5.74 22.71 8.81
N TYR A 341 -5.45 22.40 10.06
CA TYR A 341 -6.00 23.16 11.20
C TYR A 341 -5.46 24.58 11.29
N GLN A 342 -4.19 24.80 10.99
CA GLN A 342 -3.60 26.13 10.97
C GLN A 342 -4.29 27.03 9.94
N GLN A 343 -4.58 26.53 8.74
CA GLN A 343 -5.32 27.24 7.70
C GLN A 343 -6.76 27.58 8.11
N GLN A 344 -7.39 26.71 8.93
CA GLN A 344 -8.73 26.95 9.48
C GLN A 344 -8.72 27.88 10.70
N GLY A 345 -7.58 28.44 11.10
CA GLY A 345 -7.46 29.27 12.30
C GLY A 345 -7.55 28.51 13.63
N LYS A 346 -7.59 27.16 13.62
CA LYS A 346 -7.74 26.31 14.79
C LYS A 346 -6.38 26.04 15.46
N LYS A 347 -5.78 27.08 16.02
CA LYS A 347 -4.39 27.10 16.51
C LYS A 347 -4.10 25.99 17.55
N THR A 348 -4.98 25.78 18.52
CA THR A 348 -4.81 24.75 19.56
C THR A 348 -4.73 23.34 18.97
N LEU A 349 -5.62 23.00 18.05
CA LEU A 349 -5.61 21.69 17.36
C LEU A 349 -4.37 21.53 16.46
N ALA A 350 -3.96 22.61 15.80
CA ALA A 350 -2.73 22.61 15.01
C ALA A 350 -1.51 22.32 15.88
N GLN A 351 -1.37 22.96 17.04
CA GLN A 351 -0.29 22.74 18.01
C GLN A 351 -0.32 21.30 18.56
N GLU A 352 -1.49 20.74 18.86
CA GLU A 352 -1.63 19.37 19.32
C GLU A 352 -1.03 18.38 18.31
N PHE A 353 -1.37 18.51 17.01
CA PHE A 353 -0.85 17.63 15.97
C PHE A 353 0.64 17.89 15.66
N GLN A 354 1.12 19.11 15.78
CA GLN A 354 2.55 19.42 15.71
C GLN A 354 3.33 18.70 16.83
N GLN A 355 2.80 18.70 18.05
CA GLN A 355 3.42 18.00 19.19
C GLN A 355 3.42 16.48 18.98
N LYS A 356 2.33 15.89 18.45
CA LYS A 356 2.28 14.47 18.10
C LYS A 356 3.36 14.12 17.08
N ALA A 357 3.47 14.88 16.00
CA ALA A 357 4.51 14.71 14.98
C ALA A 357 5.93 14.83 15.60
N ALA A 358 6.16 15.84 16.44
CA ALA A 358 7.45 16.04 17.08
C ALA A 358 7.84 14.86 17.99
N ARG A 359 6.90 14.35 18.80
CA ARG A 359 7.11 13.16 19.64
C ARG A 359 7.41 11.93 18.80
N ARG A 360 6.64 11.65 17.74
CA ARG A 360 6.89 10.53 16.84
C ARG A 360 8.28 10.62 16.21
N ARG A 361 8.67 11.80 15.70
CA ARG A 361 10.01 12.03 15.15
C ARG A 361 11.09 11.74 16.18
N GLN A 362 10.98 12.25 17.40
CA GLN A 362 11.97 12.03 18.46
C GLN A 362 12.16 10.53 18.76
N VAL A 363 11.06 9.79 18.87
CA VAL A 363 11.10 8.35 19.16
C VAL A 363 11.72 7.57 18.00
N LEU A 364 11.35 7.89 16.76
CA LEU A 364 11.93 7.24 15.56
C LEU A 364 13.44 7.48 15.45
N LEU A 365 13.90 8.71 15.67
CA LEU A 365 15.33 9.03 15.67
C LEU A 365 16.10 8.27 16.74
N ARG A 366 15.50 8.00 17.90
CA ARG A 366 16.11 7.23 18.98
C ARG A 366 16.14 5.74 18.69
N LEU A 367 15.05 5.16 18.19
CA LEU A 367 14.88 3.72 18.08
C LEU A 367 15.37 3.15 16.74
N CYS A 368 15.06 3.84 15.63
CA CYS A 368 15.33 3.34 14.30
C CYS A 368 16.71 3.74 13.77
N TRP A 369 17.32 4.82 14.28
CA TRP A 369 18.65 5.24 13.85
C TRP A 369 19.76 4.40 14.49
N ASP A 370 20.57 3.76 13.68
CA ASP A 370 21.83 3.11 14.09
C ASP A 370 23.03 3.99 13.71
N ALA A 371 23.62 4.67 14.69
CA ALA A 371 24.77 5.53 14.47
C ALA A 371 26.03 4.75 14.02
N ARG A 372 26.14 3.45 14.36
CA ARG A 372 27.25 2.59 13.98
C ARG A 372 27.23 2.26 12.48
N THR A 373 26.04 2.06 11.91
CA THR A 373 25.87 1.72 10.49
C THR A 373 25.52 2.92 9.63
N GLY A 374 25.09 4.03 10.24
CA GLY A 374 24.61 5.23 9.54
C GLY A 374 23.30 5.00 8.80
N TRP A 375 22.39 4.17 9.34
CA TRP A 375 21.17 3.77 8.68
C TRP A 375 19.95 3.82 9.58
N PHE A 376 18.76 3.93 8.99
CA PHE A 376 17.49 3.77 9.68
C PHE A 376 16.94 2.38 9.42
N ASP A 377 16.78 1.59 10.48
CA ASP A 377 16.25 0.23 10.45
C ASP A 377 14.90 0.15 11.17
N ASP A 378 14.09 -0.87 10.85
CA ASP A 378 12.89 -1.19 11.64
C ASP A 378 13.28 -1.55 13.08
N TYR A 379 12.36 -1.35 14.02
CA TYR A 379 12.59 -1.68 15.43
C TYR A 379 11.71 -2.86 15.86
N ASN A 380 12.32 -3.95 16.31
CA ASN A 380 11.60 -5.07 16.88
C ASN A 380 11.20 -4.72 18.33
N TRP A 381 9.93 -4.41 18.55
CA TRP A 381 9.41 -3.94 19.82
C TRP A 381 9.33 -5.04 20.89
N ARG A 382 9.25 -6.34 20.49
CA ARG A 382 9.27 -7.46 21.42
C ARG A 382 10.68 -7.75 21.95
N GLN A 383 11.68 -7.64 21.06
CA GLN A 383 13.07 -7.89 21.40
C GLN A 383 13.78 -6.65 21.94
N GLY A 384 13.18 -5.47 21.84
CA GLY A 384 13.76 -4.22 22.32
C GLY A 384 15.00 -3.77 21.52
N ARG A 385 15.13 -4.19 20.25
CA ARG A 385 16.32 -3.89 19.40
C ARG A 385 15.94 -3.58 17.96
N ARG A 386 16.83 -2.92 17.24
CA ARG A 386 16.69 -2.70 15.81
C ARG A 386 16.75 -4.02 15.04
N SER A 387 16.04 -4.08 13.92
CA SER A 387 16.18 -5.15 12.94
C SER A 387 17.61 -5.14 12.36
N THR A 388 18.09 -6.31 11.99
CA THR A 388 19.38 -6.46 11.29
C THR A 388 19.24 -6.42 9.77
N HIS A 389 18.00 -6.38 9.28
CA HIS A 389 17.68 -6.33 7.85
C HIS A 389 17.67 -4.89 7.35
N ARG A 390 18.79 -4.50 6.73
CA ARG A 390 18.91 -3.18 6.11
C ARG A 390 18.16 -3.14 4.77
N THR A 391 17.24 -2.17 4.64
CA THR A 391 16.36 -2.05 3.47
C THR A 391 16.18 -0.61 3.02
N LEU A 392 15.65 -0.38 1.81
CA LEU A 392 15.31 0.96 1.31
C LEU A 392 14.19 1.66 2.12
N ALA A 393 13.51 0.98 3.04
CA ALA A 393 12.61 1.67 3.98
C ALA A 393 13.36 2.73 4.80
N GLY A 394 14.66 2.57 5.00
CA GLY A 394 15.53 3.54 5.68
C GLY A 394 15.68 4.90 4.99
N VAL A 395 15.17 5.09 3.76
CA VAL A 395 15.16 6.41 3.08
C VAL A 395 13.95 7.27 3.45
N TYR A 396 12.89 6.69 4.00
CA TYR A 396 11.67 7.42 4.33
C TYR A 396 11.90 8.59 5.31
N PRO A 397 12.79 8.48 6.33
CA PRO A 397 13.12 9.63 7.18
C PRO A 397 13.69 10.83 6.42
N LEU A 398 14.41 10.61 5.31
CA LEU A 398 14.88 11.69 4.44
C LEU A 398 13.71 12.29 3.66
N THR A 399 12.93 11.47 2.99
CA THR A 399 11.82 11.92 2.14
C THR A 399 10.78 12.73 2.91
N LEU A 400 10.47 12.32 4.14
CA LEU A 400 9.50 12.99 5.01
C LEU A 400 10.12 14.10 5.88
N GLY A 401 11.44 14.33 5.82
CA GLY A 401 12.10 15.42 6.53
C GLY A 401 12.30 15.18 8.02
N LEU A 402 12.40 13.92 8.46
CA LEU A 402 12.66 13.58 9.86
C LEU A 402 14.15 13.57 10.21
N ALA A 403 15.00 13.12 9.29
CA ALA A 403 16.43 12.99 9.51
C ALA A 403 17.10 14.33 9.83
N THR A 404 18.24 14.29 10.48
CA THR A 404 19.14 15.45 10.55
C THR A 404 20.02 15.52 9.27
N PRO A 405 20.60 16.67 8.93
CA PRO A 405 21.52 16.76 7.81
C PRO A 405 22.72 15.79 7.90
N ALA A 406 23.23 15.53 9.11
CA ALA A 406 24.30 14.58 9.34
C ALA A 406 23.87 13.13 9.05
N GLN A 407 22.69 12.73 9.54
CA GLN A 407 22.10 11.43 9.27
C GLN A 407 21.84 11.23 7.78
N ALA A 408 21.30 12.26 7.10
CA ALA A 408 21.04 12.18 5.67
C ALA A 408 22.33 11.97 4.84
N ARG A 409 23.45 12.60 5.21
CA ARG A 409 24.75 12.34 4.57
C ARG A 409 25.21 10.90 4.76
N GLN A 410 25.03 10.33 5.96
CA GLN A 410 25.40 8.93 6.23
C GLN A 410 24.53 7.95 5.46
N VAL A 411 23.21 8.20 5.40
CA VAL A 411 22.28 7.40 4.56
C VAL A 411 22.65 7.50 3.08
N ALA A 412 23.00 8.69 2.58
CA ALA A 412 23.45 8.87 1.19
C ALA A 412 24.72 8.05 0.89
N ALA A 413 25.70 8.06 1.79
CA ALA A 413 26.91 7.23 1.66
C ALA A 413 26.57 5.72 1.68
N GLY A 414 25.66 5.29 2.55
CA GLY A 414 25.15 3.91 2.60
C GLY A 414 24.41 3.50 1.33
N LEU A 415 23.56 4.39 0.77
CA LEU A 415 22.90 4.15 -0.51
C LEU A 415 23.91 3.91 -1.64
N GLN A 416 24.90 4.77 -1.74
CA GLN A 416 25.94 4.68 -2.78
C GLN A 416 26.77 3.40 -2.67
N ARG A 417 27.18 3.04 -1.47
CA ARG A 417 28.03 1.88 -1.20
C ARG A 417 27.29 0.55 -1.31
N ASP A 418 26.11 0.45 -0.67
CA ASP A 418 25.47 -0.83 -0.40
C ASP A 418 24.30 -1.13 -1.35
N PHE A 419 23.55 -0.13 -1.81
CA PHE A 419 22.31 -0.32 -2.58
C PHE A 419 22.44 0.02 -4.07
N LEU A 420 23.33 0.92 -4.45
CA LEU A 420 23.42 1.40 -5.83
C LEU A 420 23.97 0.31 -6.76
N ARG A 421 23.23 0.03 -7.83
CA ARG A 421 23.54 -0.97 -8.87
C ARG A 421 23.45 -0.33 -10.26
N PRO A 422 23.84 -1.02 -11.33
CA PRO A 422 23.79 -0.48 -12.69
C PRO A 422 22.43 0.07 -13.12
N GLY A 423 21.32 -0.54 -12.69
CA GLY A 423 19.95 -0.13 -13.06
C GLY A 423 19.23 0.77 -12.05
N GLY A 424 19.81 1.05 -10.88
CA GLY A 424 19.18 1.81 -9.80
C GLY A 424 19.54 1.26 -8.41
N LEU A 425 18.61 1.40 -7.45
CA LEU A 425 18.80 0.92 -6.08
C LEU A 425 18.08 -0.41 -5.87
N VAL A 426 18.77 -1.43 -5.33
CA VAL A 426 18.12 -2.68 -4.88
C VAL A 426 17.24 -2.40 -3.66
N THR A 427 16.17 -3.18 -3.50
CA THR A 427 15.22 -3.01 -2.40
C THR A 427 15.80 -3.41 -1.04
N THR A 428 16.53 -4.54 -1.01
CA THR A 428 17.25 -5.08 0.14
C THR A 428 18.61 -5.59 -0.30
N LEU A 429 19.47 -6.00 0.64
CA LEU A 429 20.78 -6.54 0.31
C LEU A 429 20.77 -8.06 0.06
N PRO A 430 20.00 -8.88 0.80
CA PRO A 430 19.92 -10.33 0.56
C PRO A 430 19.24 -10.69 -0.76
N ARG A 431 19.64 -11.85 -1.32
CA ARG A 431 18.98 -12.51 -2.45
C ARG A 431 18.27 -13.76 -1.94
N THR A 432 16.97 -13.70 -1.74
CA THR A 432 16.17 -14.80 -1.17
C THR A 432 15.21 -15.44 -2.17
N GLY A 433 15.11 -14.89 -3.38
CA GLY A 433 14.06 -15.26 -4.33
C GLY A 433 12.73 -14.56 -4.09
N GLN A 434 12.60 -13.80 -3.01
CA GLN A 434 11.41 -12.97 -2.79
C GLN A 434 11.43 -11.74 -3.71
N GLN A 435 10.24 -11.32 -4.16
CA GLN A 435 10.15 -10.24 -5.15
C GLN A 435 10.56 -8.86 -4.62
N TRP A 436 10.51 -8.63 -3.29
CA TRP A 436 10.95 -7.39 -2.64
C TRP A 436 12.37 -7.51 -2.06
N ASP A 437 13.17 -8.44 -2.56
CA ASP A 437 14.60 -8.57 -2.25
C ASP A 437 15.46 -8.36 -3.51
N ALA A 438 16.79 -8.19 -3.31
CA ALA A 438 17.71 -8.14 -4.42
C ALA A 438 17.55 -9.40 -5.31
N PRO A 439 17.64 -9.28 -6.63
CA PRO A 439 18.15 -8.14 -7.41
C PRO A 439 17.08 -7.11 -7.81
N ASN A 440 15.85 -7.26 -7.32
CA ASN A 440 14.72 -6.47 -7.77
C ASN A 440 14.70 -5.05 -7.17
N ALA A 441 14.14 -4.15 -7.95
CA ALA A 441 13.90 -2.77 -7.59
C ALA A 441 12.52 -2.31 -8.09
N TRP A 442 11.94 -1.34 -7.38
CA TRP A 442 10.58 -0.88 -7.52
C TRP A 442 10.51 0.63 -7.65
N ALA A 443 9.74 1.13 -8.60
CA ALA A 443 9.63 2.56 -8.88
C ALA A 443 9.30 3.42 -7.65
N PRO A 444 8.38 3.03 -6.74
CA PRO A 444 8.12 3.77 -5.52
C PRO A 444 9.37 4.06 -4.69
N LEU A 445 10.22 3.07 -4.50
CA LEU A 445 11.41 3.19 -3.65
C LEU A 445 12.53 4.00 -4.31
N GLN A 446 12.66 3.94 -5.64
CA GLN A 446 13.56 4.82 -6.38
C GLN A 446 13.16 6.28 -6.18
N TRP A 447 11.87 6.60 -6.37
CA TRP A 447 11.37 7.95 -6.18
C TRP A 447 11.54 8.44 -4.73
N MET A 448 11.24 7.57 -3.74
CA MET A 448 11.42 7.91 -2.32
C MET A 448 12.88 8.25 -2.02
N ALA A 449 13.83 7.46 -2.52
CA ALA A 449 15.27 7.73 -2.34
C ALA A 449 15.69 9.03 -3.04
N ILE A 450 15.33 9.22 -4.32
CA ILE A 450 15.68 10.40 -5.11
C ILE A 450 15.13 11.68 -4.45
N SER A 451 13.85 11.68 -4.08
CA SER A 451 13.23 12.86 -3.45
C SER A 451 13.79 13.15 -2.05
N GLY A 452 14.16 12.11 -1.29
CA GLY A 452 14.85 12.24 -0.02
C GLY A 452 16.24 12.83 -0.16
N LEU A 453 17.03 12.34 -1.10
CA LEU A 453 18.38 12.85 -1.41
C LEU A 453 18.34 14.32 -1.86
N ALA A 454 17.43 14.65 -2.77
CA ALA A 454 17.22 16.03 -3.23
C ALA A 454 16.86 16.98 -2.07
N ARG A 455 15.97 16.56 -1.18
CA ARG A 455 15.56 17.32 -0.01
C ARG A 455 16.74 17.69 0.92
N TYR A 456 17.73 16.82 1.04
CA TYR A 456 18.90 17.00 1.91
C TYR A 456 20.17 17.42 1.15
N ASN A 457 19.97 18.06 -0.01
CA ASN A 457 21.05 18.63 -0.82
C ASN A 457 22.14 17.60 -1.19
N GLN A 458 21.71 16.44 -1.68
CA GLN A 458 22.55 15.36 -2.25
C GLN A 458 22.25 15.18 -3.75
N PRO A 459 22.36 16.25 -4.60
CA PRO A 459 21.85 16.23 -5.97
C PRO A 459 22.61 15.26 -6.87
N ALA A 460 23.92 15.09 -6.68
CA ALA A 460 24.76 14.23 -7.53
C ALA A 460 24.33 12.75 -7.42
N LEU A 461 24.05 12.26 -6.20
CA LEU A 461 23.56 10.90 -6.02
C LEU A 461 22.13 10.74 -6.48
N ALA A 462 21.26 11.74 -6.23
CA ALA A 462 19.88 11.75 -6.73
C ALA A 462 19.85 11.64 -8.26
N ASP A 463 20.65 12.43 -8.96
CA ASP A 463 20.81 12.39 -10.43
C ASP A 463 21.33 11.02 -10.90
N THR A 464 22.32 10.46 -10.22
CA THR A 464 22.87 9.14 -10.56
C THR A 464 21.80 8.05 -10.47
N VAL A 465 21.01 8.01 -9.40
CA VAL A 465 19.92 7.04 -9.22
C VAL A 465 18.84 7.26 -10.29
N ALA A 466 18.44 8.51 -10.52
CA ALA A 466 17.44 8.86 -11.51
C ALA A 466 17.83 8.44 -12.93
N ARG A 467 19.06 8.73 -13.34
CA ARG A 467 19.58 8.35 -14.68
C ARG A 467 19.69 6.85 -14.86
N ARG A 468 20.17 6.11 -13.85
CA ARG A 468 20.27 4.64 -13.93
C ARG A 468 18.89 4.01 -14.08
N TRP A 469 17.93 4.42 -13.24
CA TRP A 469 16.57 3.93 -13.29
C TRP A 469 15.87 4.27 -14.63
N THR A 470 15.93 5.52 -15.05
CA THR A 470 15.34 5.97 -16.32
C THR A 470 16.00 5.27 -17.52
N GLY A 471 17.33 5.11 -17.49
CA GLY A 471 18.07 4.40 -18.54
C GLY A 471 17.67 2.93 -18.65
N LEU A 472 17.47 2.24 -17.54
CA LEU A 472 16.97 0.85 -17.52
C LEU A 472 15.55 0.76 -18.10
N ASN A 473 14.63 1.61 -17.64
CA ASN A 473 13.25 1.62 -18.15
C ASN A 473 13.19 1.90 -19.66
N ARG A 474 13.98 2.87 -20.16
CA ARG A 474 14.05 3.18 -21.60
C ARG A 474 14.57 2.00 -22.41
N ARG A 475 15.63 1.33 -21.95
CA ARG A 475 16.20 0.16 -22.63
C ARG A 475 15.16 -0.97 -22.73
N VAL A 476 14.52 -1.32 -21.60
CA VAL A 476 13.49 -2.37 -21.60
C VAL A 476 12.33 -1.99 -22.52
N PHE A 477 11.87 -0.74 -22.48
CA PHE A 477 10.83 -0.27 -23.39
C PHE A 477 11.25 -0.38 -24.86
N THR A 478 12.46 0.04 -25.21
CA THR A 478 12.95 -0.04 -26.62
C THR A 478 13.03 -1.49 -27.11
N GLN A 479 13.39 -2.42 -26.23
CA GLN A 479 13.54 -3.84 -26.58
C GLN A 479 12.22 -4.60 -26.63
N THR A 480 11.26 -4.26 -25.76
CA THR A 480 10.06 -5.07 -25.51
C THR A 480 8.75 -4.34 -25.76
N GLY A 481 8.77 -3.02 -25.87
CA GLY A 481 7.57 -2.17 -25.88
C GLY A 481 6.85 -2.09 -24.53
N LYS A 482 7.48 -2.53 -23.43
CA LYS A 482 6.83 -2.71 -22.11
C LYS A 482 7.44 -1.83 -21.03
N LEU A 483 6.60 -1.42 -20.07
CA LEU A 483 7.00 -0.81 -18.82
C LEU A 483 6.55 -1.72 -17.69
N LEU A 484 7.52 -2.28 -16.97
CA LEU A 484 7.30 -3.39 -16.06
C LEU A 484 7.01 -2.92 -14.63
N GLU A 485 6.35 -3.77 -13.86
CA GLU A 485 6.06 -3.57 -12.44
C GLU A 485 7.34 -3.39 -11.60
N LYS A 486 8.36 -4.23 -11.87
CA LYS A 486 9.67 -4.28 -11.19
C LYS A 486 10.77 -4.62 -12.17
N TYR A 487 12.02 -4.33 -11.79
CA TYR A 487 13.18 -4.55 -12.65
C TYR A 487 14.34 -5.18 -11.88
N ASP A 488 15.12 -6.06 -12.52
CA ASP A 488 16.45 -6.45 -12.03
C ASP A 488 17.42 -5.28 -12.29
N VAL A 489 17.90 -4.65 -11.23
CA VAL A 489 18.83 -3.51 -11.32
C VAL A 489 20.29 -3.93 -11.20
N VAL A 490 20.54 -5.19 -10.87
CA VAL A 490 21.89 -5.77 -10.78
C VAL A 490 22.35 -6.23 -12.16
N ASN A 491 21.50 -6.97 -12.87
CA ASN A 491 21.69 -7.35 -14.26
C ASN A 491 20.63 -6.71 -15.15
N PRO A 492 20.89 -5.53 -15.71
CA PRO A 492 19.92 -4.79 -16.51
C PRO A 492 19.44 -5.49 -17.80
N ASN A 493 20.05 -6.61 -18.18
CA ASN A 493 19.68 -7.42 -19.34
C ASN A 493 18.84 -8.64 -18.94
N ALA A 494 18.68 -8.92 -17.65
CA ALA A 494 17.83 -10.00 -17.15
C ALA A 494 16.41 -9.51 -16.90
N ALA A 495 15.42 -10.40 -17.03
CA ALA A 495 14.08 -10.15 -16.55
C ALA A 495 14.06 -10.16 -15.01
N ALA A 496 13.29 -9.26 -14.41
CA ALA A 496 12.99 -9.33 -12.98
C ALA A 496 12.18 -10.60 -12.68
N GLY A 497 12.36 -11.16 -11.49
CA GLY A 497 11.73 -12.41 -11.10
C GLY A 497 11.32 -12.44 -9.63
N GLY A 498 10.91 -13.63 -9.17
CA GLY A 498 10.44 -13.87 -7.82
C GLY A 498 8.99 -13.46 -7.58
N GLY A 499 8.44 -13.92 -6.45
CA GLY A 499 7.06 -13.65 -6.06
C GLY A 499 6.06 -14.71 -6.48
N GLU A 500 4.79 -14.45 -6.16
CA GLU A 500 3.69 -15.42 -6.29
C GLU A 500 2.99 -15.36 -7.67
N TYR A 501 3.34 -14.38 -8.53
CA TYR A 501 2.67 -14.16 -9.81
C TYR A 501 3.65 -13.65 -10.88
N PRO A 502 3.30 -13.81 -12.18
CA PRO A 502 4.12 -13.32 -13.29
C PRO A 502 4.30 -11.80 -13.27
N LEU A 503 5.40 -11.34 -13.87
CA LEU A 503 5.71 -9.92 -14.03
C LEU A 503 4.62 -9.19 -14.82
N GLN A 504 4.14 -8.06 -14.28
CA GLN A 504 3.07 -7.27 -14.88
C GLN A 504 3.63 -6.17 -15.81
N ASP A 505 2.86 -5.82 -16.84
CA ASP A 505 3.22 -4.81 -17.85
C ASP A 505 2.31 -3.57 -17.77
N GLY A 506 2.80 -2.43 -18.26
CA GLY A 506 2.07 -1.17 -18.31
C GLY A 506 1.80 -0.56 -16.93
N PHE A 507 2.66 -0.82 -15.96
CA PHE A 507 2.36 -0.65 -14.54
C PHE A 507 2.36 0.82 -14.09
N GLY A 508 1.25 1.26 -13.47
CA GLY A 508 0.94 2.65 -13.15
C GLY A 508 2.01 3.40 -12.36
N TRP A 509 2.59 2.79 -11.30
CA TRP A 509 3.65 3.46 -10.53
C TRP A 509 4.95 3.63 -11.32
N THR A 510 5.30 2.67 -12.19
CA THR A 510 6.47 2.80 -13.07
C THR A 510 6.25 3.93 -14.06
N ASN A 511 5.07 3.97 -14.68
CA ASN A 511 4.69 5.01 -15.63
C ASN A 511 4.76 6.40 -14.97
N GLY A 512 4.22 6.51 -13.75
CA GLY A 512 4.16 7.77 -13.01
C GLY A 512 5.52 8.28 -12.58
N VAL A 513 6.32 7.43 -11.96
CA VAL A 513 7.67 7.77 -11.53
C VAL A 513 8.57 8.07 -12.72
N LEU A 514 8.48 7.28 -13.80
CA LEU A 514 9.29 7.48 -14.99
C LEU A 514 8.99 8.83 -15.65
N LEU A 515 7.73 9.19 -15.84
CA LEU A 515 7.36 10.48 -16.45
C LEU A 515 7.85 11.65 -15.58
N TRP A 516 7.68 11.54 -14.25
CA TRP A 516 8.21 12.53 -13.31
C TRP A 516 9.73 12.69 -13.45
N LEU A 517 10.47 11.57 -13.51
CA LEU A 517 11.93 11.58 -13.66
C LEU A 517 12.39 12.18 -15.00
N LEU A 518 11.69 11.87 -16.10
CA LEU A 518 11.99 12.43 -17.42
C LEU A 518 11.87 13.97 -17.48
N ASN A 519 11.01 14.54 -16.62
CA ASN A 519 10.82 15.99 -16.56
C ASN A 519 11.80 16.67 -15.58
N HIS A 520 12.16 16.01 -14.48
CA HIS A 520 12.98 16.61 -13.42
C HIS A 520 14.47 16.26 -13.49
N TYR A 521 14.81 15.18 -14.20
CA TYR A 521 16.17 14.68 -14.40
C TYR A 521 16.39 14.35 -15.89
N PRO A 522 16.33 15.35 -16.79
CA PRO A 522 16.43 15.09 -18.22
C PRO A 522 17.78 14.44 -18.56
N ILE A 523 17.74 13.41 -19.39
CA ILE A 523 18.94 12.81 -19.95
C ILE A 523 19.41 13.75 -21.06
N THR A 524 20.43 14.56 -20.78
CA THR A 524 21.13 15.28 -21.84
C THR A 524 21.73 14.26 -22.79
N ALA A 525 21.39 14.33 -24.07
CA ALA A 525 22.09 13.59 -25.12
C ALA A 525 23.57 14.03 -25.05
N LYS A 526 24.46 13.10 -24.77
CA LYS A 526 25.90 13.29 -25.05
C LYS A 526 26.17 12.95 -26.49
#